data_7d95001f26756a944bbd0312445019e9
#
_entry.id   7d95001f26756a944bbd0312445019e9
#
_cell.length_a   1.000
_cell.length_b   1.000
_cell.length_c   1.000
_cell.angle_alpha   90.00
_cell.angle_beta   90.00
_cell.angle_gamma   90.00
#
_symmetry.space_group_name_H-M   'P 1'
#
loop_
_entity.id
_entity.type
_entity.pdbx_description
1 polymer ?
#
loop_
_entity_poly.entity_id
_entity_poly.type
_entity_poly.pdbx_seq_one_letter_code
_entity_poly.pdbx_strand_id
1 'polypeptide(L)'
;MKTIELIGNTPMIQIGESNVYVKLEKYNPGGSVKDRAVYAMLKGAMERGEITKEHTLIEATSGNTGIALAMLGAILKLKVIIVMPETMSVERRQIMKAYGAELVLSEGSQGMKGAIAKANELAKEIPNSFIP
;
A
#
# COMPACT_ATOMS: atom_id res chain seq x y z
N MET A 1 7.49 -8.88 -19.50
CA MET A 1 7.82 -8.07 -18.31
C MET A 1 6.62 -8.10 -17.37
N LYS A 2 6.82 -8.42 -16.10
CA LYS A 2 5.76 -8.40 -15.08
C LYS A 2 5.73 -7.02 -14.40
N THR A 3 4.55 -6.57 -13.95
CA THR A 3 4.40 -5.27 -13.27
C THR A 3 5.37 -5.09 -12.11
N ILE A 4 5.61 -6.16 -11.34
CA ILE A 4 6.52 -6.14 -10.19
C ILE A 4 7.98 -5.84 -10.57
N GLU A 5 8.39 -6.18 -11.80
CA GLU A 5 9.74 -5.94 -12.31
C GLU A 5 10.00 -4.46 -12.63
N LEU A 6 8.93 -3.66 -12.75
CA LEU A 6 9.02 -2.23 -12.95
C LEU A 6 9.28 -1.45 -11.67
N ILE A 7 9.02 -2.05 -10.50
CA ILE A 7 9.23 -1.37 -9.22
C ILE A 7 10.70 -1.06 -9.05
N GLY A 8 11.00 0.22 -8.84
CA GLY A 8 12.36 0.69 -8.62
C GLY A 8 13.16 0.99 -9.89
N ASN A 9 12.71 0.56 -11.04
CA ASN A 9 13.35 0.87 -12.32
C ASN A 9 12.87 2.24 -12.86
N THR A 10 12.87 3.24 -12.00
CA THR A 10 12.41 4.59 -12.35
C THR A 10 13.52 5.40 -13.01
N PRO A 11 13.16 6.31 -13.94
CA PRO A 11 14.15 7.18 -14.59
C PRO A 11 14.87 8.10 -13.61
N MET A 12 16.08 8.47 -13.93
CA MET A 12 16.83 9.54 -13.28
C MET A 12 17.12 10.63 -14.31
N ILE A 13 16.84 11.86 -13.95
CA ILE A 13 17.09 13.02 -14.81
C ILE A 13 18.03 14.01 -14.14
N GLN A 14 18.86 14.69 -14.95
CA GLN A 14 19.66 15.82 -14.50
C GLN A 14 18.84 17.11 -14.61
N ILE A 15 18.96 17.99 -13.62
CA ILE A 15 18.29 19.28 -13.64
C ILE A 15 19.20 20.31 -14.33
N GLY A 16 18.85 20.62 -15.60
CA GLY A 16 19.62 21.55 -16.40
C GLY A 16 21.09 21.14 -16.51
N GLU A 17 22.01 22.09 -16.38
CA GLU A 17 23.47 21.85 -16.40
C GLU A 17 24.07 21.71 -14.99
N SER A 18 23.21 21.51 -13.96
CA SER A 18 23.63 21.38 -12.57
C SER A 18 24.12 19.97 -12.23
N ASN A 19 24.76 19.79 -11.08
CA ASN A 19 25.12 18.48 -10.53
C ASN A 19 23.97 17.84 -9.71
N VAL A 20 22.74 18.30 -9.92
CA VAL A 20 21.55 17.76 -9.25
C VAL A 20 20.83 16.78 -10.14
N TYR A 21 20.58 15.59 -9.60
CA TYR A 21 19.82 14.52 -10.26
C TYR A 21 18.56 14.20 -9.49
N VAL A 22 17.47 13.95 -10.20
CA VAL A 22 16.16 13.62 -9.62
C VAL A 22 15.70 12.27 -10.10
N LYS A 23 15.38 11.41 -9.14
CA LYS A 23 14.77 10.10 -9.42
C LYS A 23 13.27 10.22 -9.48
N LEU A 24 12.68 9.86 -10.61
CA LEU A 24 11.26 10.08 -10.89
C LEU A 24 10.40 8.94 -10.33
N GLU A 25 10.21 8.89 -9.03
CA GLU A 25 9.47 7.82 -8.33
C GLU A 25 7.99 7.70 -8.70
N LYS A 26 7.40 8.72 -9.31
CA LYS A 26 6.05 8.66 -9.88
C LYS A 26 5.89 7.61 -11.00
N TYR A 27 7.00 7.17 -11.59
CA TYR A 27 7.00 6.14 -12.64
C TYR A 27 7.01 4.71 -12.09
N ASN A 28 7.01 4.52 -10.77
CA ASN A 28 6.65 3.22 -10.21
C ASN A 28 5.22 2.83 -10.61
N PRO A 29 4.88 1.56 -10.76
CA PRO A 29 3.56 1.10 -11.21
C PRO A 29 2.38 1.63 -10.38
N GLY A 30 2.53 1.76 -9.07
CA GLY A 30 1.54 2.36 -8.17
C GLY A 30 1.65 3.87 -8.05
N GLY A 31 2.61 4.49 -8.74
CA GLY A 31 2.75 5.93 -8.85
C GLY A 31 3.57 6.63 -7.77
N SER A 32 4.27 5.91 -6.91
CA SER A 32 5.10 6.52 -5.87
C SER A 32 6.26 5.63 -5.39
N VAL A 33 7.16 6.24 -4.59
CA VAL A 33 8.25 5.51 -3.92
C VAL A 33 7.75 4.43 -2.96
N LYS A 34 6.49 4.47 -2.54
CA LYS A 34 5.92 3.49 -1.60
C LYS A 34 5.82 2.09 -2.17
N ASP A 35 5.78 1.95 -3.49
CA ASP A 35 5.84 0.64 -4.15
C ASP A 35 7.09 -0.13 -3.71
N ARG A 36 8.24 0.55 -3.60
CA ARG A 36 9.50 -0.06 -3.15
C ARG A 36 9.40 -0.59 -1.73
N ALA A 37 8.93 0.26 -0.80
CA ALA A 37 8.85 -0.09 0.61
C ALA A 37 7.87 -1.24 0.85
N VAL A 38 6.67 -1.13 0.30
CA VAL A 38 5.63 -2.15 0.46
C VAL A 38 6.05 -3.47 -0.18
N TYR A 39 6.65 -3.42 -1.37
CA TYR A 39 7.14 -4.64 -2.02
C TYR A 39 8.21 -5.34 -1.19
N ALA A 40 9.18 -4.59 -0.64
CA ALA A 40 10.23 -5.16 0.20
C ALA A 40 9.66 -5.78 1.49
N MET A 41 8.70 -5.12 2.14
CA MET A 41 8.03 -5.64 3.33
C MET A 41 7.28 -6.95 3.04
N LEU A 42 6.45 -6.97 2.01
CA LEU A 42 5.67 -8.16 1.66
C LEU A 42 6.56 -9.32 1.22
N LYS A 43 7.55 -9.05 0.36
CA LYS A 43 8.50 -10.06 -0.08
C LYS A 43 9.24 -10.68 1.10
N GLY A 44 9.79 -9.85 1.98
CA GLY A 44 10.49 -10.33 3.17
C GLY A 44 9.60 -11.15 4.10
N ALA A 45 8.37 -10.70 4.36
CA ALA A 45 7.43 -11.43 5.20
C ALA A 45 7.00 -12.78 4.58
N MET A 46 6.83 -12.83 3.26
CA MET A 46 6.54 -14.09 2.55
C MET A 46 7.73 -15.07 2.60
N GLU A 47 8.97 -14.55 2.41
CA GLU A 47 10.19 -15.36 2.49
C GLU A 47 10.43 -15.94 3.90
N ARG A 48 10.02 -15.22 4.95
CA ARG A 48 10.08 -15.70 6.34
C ARG A 48 8.89 -16.59 6.73
N GLY A 49 7.91 -16.76 5.85
CA GLY A 49 6.69 -17.53 6.12
C GLY A 49 5.67 -16.83 7.02
N GLU A 50 5.83 -15.53 7.29
CA GLU A 50 4.91 -14.73 8.10
C GLU A 50 3.60 -14.43 7.36
N ILE A 51 3.65 -14.37 6.03
CA ILE A 51 2.49 -14.16 5.16
C ILE A 51 2.39 -15.30 4.16
N THR A 52 1.19 -15.86 4.05
CA THR A 52 0.80 -16.81 3.00
C THR A 52 -0.45 -16.32 2.29
N LYS A 53 -0.93 -17.02 1.28
CA LYS A 53 -2.19 -16.70 0.57
C LYS A 53 -3.44 -16.76 1.45
N GLU A 54 -3.35 -17.39 2.61
CA GLU A 54 -4.45 -17.49 3.58
C GLU A 54 -4.55 -16.23 4.47
N HIS A 55 -3.53 -15.36 4.44
CA HIS A 55 -3.51 -14.15 5.26
C HIS A 55 -4.27 -13.00 4.62
N THR A 56 -4.87 -12.18 5.48
CA THR A 56 -5.45 -10.89 5.12
C THR A 56 -4.53 -9.79 5.62
N LEU A 57 -4.08 -8.94 4.72
CA LEU A 57 -3.27 -7.77 5.05
C LEU A 57 -4.22 -6.65 5.50
N ILE A 58 -3.91 -6.02 6.63
CA ILE A 58 -4.70 -4.90 7.15
C ILE A 58 -3.76 -3.73 7.39
N GLU A 59 -4.08 -2.57 6.84
CA GLU A 59 -3.23 -1.37 6.98
C GLU A 59 -4.08 -0.13 7.19
N ALA A 60 -3.71 0.66 8.20
CA ALA A 60 -4.27 1.99 8.41
C ALA A 60 -3.42 3.01 7.63
N THR A 61 -3.95 3.51 6.53
CA THR A 61 -3.23 4.44 5.67
C THR A 61 -4.17 5.37 4.92
N SER A 62 -3.74 6.58 4.69
CA SER A 62 -4.51 7.57 3.94
C SER A 62 -3.92 7.88 2.56
N GLY A 63 -2.85 7.22 2.16
CA GLY A 63 -2.08 7.66 1.02
C GLY A 63 -1.46 6.57 0.16
N ASN A 64 -0.27 6.88 -0.34
CA ASN A 64 0.45 6.07 -1.32
C ASN A 64 0.81 4.67 -0.84
N THR A 65 0.98 4.47 0.46
CA THR A 65 1.20 3.14 1.04
C THR A 65 -0.01 2.22 0.79
N GLY A 66 -1.23 2.74 0.98
CA GLY A 66 -2.46 1.99 0.69
C GLY A 66 -2.62 1.64 -0.78
N ILE A 67 -2.29 2.58 -1.67
CA ILE A 67 -2.32 2.33 -3.12
C ILE A 67 -1.32 1.22 -3.50
N ALA A 68 -0.09 1.31 -2.99
CA ALA A 68 0.94 0.30 -3.23
C ALA A 68 0.54 -1.07 -2.68
N LEU A 69 -0.03 -1.10 -1.47
CA LEU A 69 -0.49 -2.34 -0.84
C LEU A 69 -1.66 -2.98 -1.61
N ALA A 70 -2.63 -2.18 -2.05
CA ALA A 70 -3.75 -2.66 -2.85
C ALA A 70 -3.29 -3.24 -4.20
N MET A 71 -2.40 -2.54 -4.91
CA MET A 71 -1.81 -3.01 -6.17
C MET A 71 -1.03 -4.32 -5.97
N LEU A 72 -0.14 -4.36 -4.99
CA LEU A 72 0.68 -5.54 -4.72
C LEU A 72 -0.17 -6.72 -4.21
N GLY A 73 -1.20 -6.44 -3.42
CA GLY A 73 -2.17 -7.45 -3.02
C GLY A 73 -2.84 -8.12 -4.22
N ALA A 74 -3.25 -7.32 -5.22
CA ALA A 74 -3.80 -7.85 -6.47
C ALA A 74 -2.79 -8.71 -7.24
N ILE A 75 -1.54 -8.26 -7.38
CA ILE A 75 -0.49 -8.99 -8.08
C ILE A 75 -0.14 -10.30 -7.38
N LEU A 76 -0.01 -10.27 -6.05
CA LEU A 76 0.41 -11.41 -5.23
C LEU A 76 -0.78 -12.31 -4.82
N LYS A 77 -2.01 -11.94 -5.18
CA LYS A 77 -3.26 -12.63 -4.83
C LYS A 77 -3.46 -12.74 -3.32
N LEU A 78 -3.19 -11.64 -2.61
CA LEU A 78 -3.42 -11.49 -1.18
C LEU A 78 -4.69 -10.67 -0.95
N LYS A 79 -5.43 -10.99 0.10
CA LYS A 79 -6.54 -10.15 0.56
C LYS A 79 -5.99 -8.92 1.25
N VAL A 80 -6.55 -7.75 0.94
CA VAL A 80 -6.13 -6.47 1.51
C VAL A 80 -7.33 -5.70 2.02
N ILE A 81 -7.24 -5.26 3.26
CA ILE A 81 -8.18 -4.32 3.89
C ILE A 81 -7.40 -3.05 4.19
N ILE A 82 -7.87 -1.94 3.65
CA ILE A 82 -7.33 -0.61 3.93
C ILE A 82 -8.31 0.13 4.84
N VAL A 83 -7.81 0.57 5.98
CA VAL A 83 -8.58 1.40 6.92
C VAL A 83 -8.12 2.85 6.77
N MET A 84 -9.06 3.75 6.54
CA MET A 84 -8.78 5.17 6.38
C MET A 84 -9.89 6.04 6.94
N PRO A 85 -9.57 7.27 7.40
CA PRO A 85 -10.61 8.22 7.79
C PRO A 85 -11.54 8.54 6.62
N GLU A 86 -12.82 8.69 6.89
CA GLU A 86 -13.84 9.03 5.88
C GLU A 86 -13.62 10.38 5.18
N THR A 87 -12.76 11.23 5.76
CA THR A 87 -12.36 12.52 5.19
C THR A 87 -11.36 12.43 4.04
N MET A 88 -10.83 11.24 3.75
CA MET A 88 -9.88 11.05 2.67
C MET A 88 -10.53 11.16 1.29
N SER A 89 -9.70 11.52 0.27
CA SER A 89 -10.18 11.79 -1.08
C SER A 89 -10.86 10.58 -1.72
N VAL A 90 -11.92 10.86 -2.48
CA VAL A 90 -12.69 9.84 -3.21
C VAL A 90 -11.83 9.15 -4.27
N GLU A 91 -10.92 9.90 -4.92
CA GLU A 91 -10.03 9.38 -5.96
C GLU A 91 -9.13 8.25 -5.45
N ARG A 92 -8.54 8.42 -4.26
CA ARG A 92 -7.72 7.38 -3.62
C ARG A 92 -8.51 6.14 -3.29
N ARG A 93 -9.74 6.32 -2.79
CA ARG A 93 -10.66 5.20 -2.51
C ARG A 93 -10.99 4.42 -3.79
N GLN A 94 -11.26 5.13 -4.89
CA GLN A 94 -11.56 4.50 -6.17
C GLN A 94 -10.38 3.69 -6.70
N ILE A 95 -9.14 4.21 -6.61
CA ILE A 95 -7.94 3.51 -7.05
C ILE A 95 -7.76 2.22 -6.24
N MET A 96 -7.86 2.28 -4.91
CA MET A 96 -7.69 1.11 -4.06
C MET A 96 -8.76 0.04 -4.32
N LYS A 97 -10.02 0.46 -4.50
CA LYS A 97 -11.12 -0.45 -4.87
C LYS A 97 -10.91 -1.07 -6.25
N ALA A 98 -10.39 -0.31 -7.21
CA ALA A 98 -10.11 -0.81 -8.56
C ALA A 98 -9.05 -1.93 -8.54
N TYR A 99 -8.09 -1.87 -7.61
CA TYR A 99 -7.14 -2.96 -7.35
C TYR A 99 -7.75 -4.14 -6.57
N GLY A 100 -8.98 -4.03 -6.08
CA GLY A 100 -9.67 -5.09 -5.36
C GLY A 100 -9.48 -5.09 -3.85
N ALA A 101 -8.92 -4.02 -3.27
CA ALA A 101 -8.85 -3.87 -1.82
C ALA A 101 -10.23 -3.56 -1.22
N GLU A 102 -10.49 -4.12 -0.06
CA GLU A 102 -11.62 -3.73 0.78
C GLU A 102 -11.29 -2.46 1.54
N LEU A 103 -12.21 -1.50 1.54
CA LEU A 103 -12.05 -0.25 2.29
C LEU A 103 -12.96 -0.24 3.51
N VAL A 104 -12.36 0.04 4.66
CA VAL A 104 -13.07 0.32 5.91
C VAL A 104 -12.82 1.77 6.28
N LEU A 105 -13.91 2.54 6.38
CA LEU A 105 -13.83 3.95 6.77
C LEU A 105 -13.94 4.07 8.29
N SER A 106 -13.03 4.83 8.88
CA SER A 106 -13.09 5.21 10.29
C SER A 106 -13.67 6.62 10.43
N GLU A 107 -14.11 6.96 11.62
CA GLU A 107 -14.69 8.27 11.92
C GLU A 107 -13.68 9.39 11.66
N GLY A 108 -14.09 10.37 10.84
CA GLY A 108 -13.22 11.46 10.39
C GLY A 108 -12.68 12.33 11.53
N SER A 109 -13.49 12.54 12.58
CA SER A 109 -13.11 13.33 13.76
C SER A 109 -11.91 12.76 14.51
N GLN A 110 -11.68 11.45 14.43
CA GLN A 110 -10.59 10.76 15.10
C GLN A 110 -9.30 10.68 14.25
N GLY A 111 -9.35 11.08 12.98
CA GLY A 111 -8.20 11.11 12.07
C GLY A 111 -7.50 9.76 11.97
N MET A 112 -6.17 9.80 11.78
CA MET A 112 -5.37 8.57 11.63
C MET A 112 -5.33 7.72 12.91
N LYS A 113 -5.46 8.30 14.09
CA LYS A 113 -5.54 7.52 15.35
C LYS A 113 -6.74 6.59 15.36
N GLY A 114 -7.88 7.07 14.90
CA GLY A 114 -9.10 6.27 14.77
C GLY A 114 -8.94 5.16 13.74
N ALA A 115 -8.29 5.44 12.60
CA ALA A 115 -8.01 4.43 11.58
C ALA A 115 -7.07 3.32 12.10
N ILE A 116 -6.02 3.68 12.83
CA ILE A 116 -5.09 2.73 13.44
C ILE A 116 -5.81 1.86 14.49
N ALA A 117 -6.62 2.47 15.35
CA ALA A 117 -7.39 1.72 16.34
C ALA A 117 -8.36 0.72 15.68
N LYS A 118 -9.03 1.14 14.60
CA LYS A 118 -9.93 0.27 13.83
C LYS A 118 -9.19 -0.86 13.12
N ALA A 119 -8.02 -0.60 12.55
CA ALA A 119 -7.19 -1.64 11.94
C ALA A 119 -6.75 -2.69 12.97
N ASN A 120 -6.34 -2.27 14.16
CA ASN A 120 -5.98 -3.18 15.25
C ASN A 120 -7.17 -4.01 15.76
N GLU A 121 -8.37 -3.42 15.82
CA GLU A 121 -9.61 -4.13 16.16
C GLU A 121 -9.90 -5.23 15.13
N LEU A 122 -9.87 -4.89 13.83
CA LEU A 122 -10.08 -5.85 12.74
C LEU A 122 -9.04 -6.97 12.75
N ALA A 123 -7.79 -6.66 13.06
CA ALA A 123 -6.73 -7.66 13.14
C ALA A 123 -6.96 -8.69 14.27
N LYS A 124 -7.65 -8.31 15.34
CA LYS A 124 -8.05 -9.24 16.41
C LYS A 124 -9.24 -10.11 16.01
N GLU A 125 -10.14 -9.59 15.19
CA GLU A 125 -11.37 -10.27 14.77
C GLU A 125 -11.14 -11.20 13.57
N ILE A 126 -10.24 -10.83 12.66
CA ILE A 126 -9.99 -11.58 11.42
C ILE A 126 -8.86 -12.59 11.64
N PRO A 127 -9.13 -13.90 11.52
CA PRO A 127 -8.09 -14.92 11.60
C PRO A 127 -7.03 -14.74 10.51
N ASN A 128 -5.78 -15.08 10.82
CA ASN A 128 -4.66 -14.97 9.87
C ASN A 128 -4.53 -13.56 9.28
N SER A 129 -4.68 -12.53 10.11
CA SER A 129 -4.41 -11.16 9.71
C SER A 129 -2.95 -10.79 9.93
N PHE A 130 -2.45 -9.86 9.12
CA PHE A 130 -1.10 -9.33 9.22
C PHE A 130 -1.12 -7.82 8.99
N ILE A 131 -0.50 -7.08 9.89
CA ILE A 131 -0.27 -5.64 9.75
C ILE A 131 1.22 -5.46 9.39
N PRO A 132 1.50 -4.98 8.16
CA PRO A 132 2.88 -4.79 7.70
C PRO A 132 3.69 -3.77 8.48
#